data_32d0e8c47f03945c19153876ff1dd023
#
_entry.id   32d0e8c47f03945c19153876ff1dd023
#
_cell.length_a   1.000
_cell.length_b   1.000
_cell.length_c   1.000
_cell.angle_alpha   90.00
_cell.angle_beta   90.00
_cell.angle_gamma   90.00
#
_symmetry.space_group_name_H-M   'P 1'
#
loop_
_entity.id
_entity.type
_entity.pdbx_description
1 polymer ?
#
loop_
_entity_poly.entity_id
_entity_poly.type
_entity_poly.pdbx_seq_one_letter_code
_entity_poly.pdbx_strand_id
1 'polypeptide(L)'
;MQIHNRKQTGFTIVELLIVIVIIGILAAITIVAYNGIQNRASDTAVQSDLRQFASKVAEFHAINGRYPTGPNSTAAVEGIPKFRLAQGSYSTNMHNFYYCVGIVGGIEKFAIGAVSLSGKKFAYYSDNGLQIYTGVWAASAQNCPGLLPTVDPYTYGYGHNATTGWNSWTQ
;
A
#
# COMPACT_ATOMS: atom_id res chain seq x y z
N MET A 1 71.85 -16.63 0.28
CA MET A 1 70.43 -16.37 0.57
C MET A 1 70.14 -14.94 0.19
N GLN A 2 69.54 -14.68 -1.03
CA GLN A 2 69.24 -13.31 -1.49
C GLN A 2 67.85 -12.96 -1.06
N ILE A 3 67.72 -11.95 -0.20
CA ILE A 3 66.44 -11.40 0.26
C ILE A 3 65.97 -10.44 -0.86
N HIS A 4 64.92 -10.85 -1.59
CA HIS A 4 64.23 -9.99 -2.57
C HIS A 4 63.45 -8.90 -1.83
N ASN A 5 63.97 -7.69 -1.86
CA ASN A 5 63.33 -6.51 -1.28
C ASN A 5 62.22 -6.05 -2.25
N ARG A 6 60.97 -6.46 -1.99
CA ARG A 6 59.79 -5.98 -2.73
C ARG A 6 59.59 -4.50 -2.43
N LYS A 7 59.76 -3.64 -3.42
CA LYS A 7 59.38 -2.22 -3.32
C LYS A 7 57.88 -2.13 -3.04
N GLN A 8 57.52 -1.65 -1.91
CA GLN A 8 56.11 -1.32 -1.59
C GLN A 8 55.80 0.02 -2.27
N THR A 9 54.91 0.00 -3.26
CA THR A 9 54.37 1.23 -3.86
C THR A 9 53.23 1.73 -2.95
N GLY A 10 53.38 2.91 -2.35
CA GLY A 10 52.34 3.57 -1.59
C GLY A 10 51.35 4.28 -2.49
N PHE A 11 50.09 4.42 -2.02
CA PHE A 11 49.06 5.20 -2.69
C PHE A 11 49.39 6.69 -2.64
N THR A 12 49.08 7.42 -3.72
CA THR A 12 49.15 8.87 -3.75
C THR A 12 47.90 9.50 -3.13
N ILE A 13 48.04 10.70 -2.55
CA ILE A 13 46.91 11.46 -2.00
C ILE A 13 45.85 11.74 -3.09
N VAL A 14 46.29 11.96 -4.32
CA VAL A 14 45.43 12.24 -5.48
C VAL A 14 44.58 11.03 -5.86
N GLU A 15 45.16 9.80 -5.86
CA GLU A 15 44.41 8.57 -6.12
C GLU A 15 43.30 8.36 -5.07
N LEU A 16 43.59 8.61 -3.80
CA LEU A 16 42.60 8.49 -2.74
C LEU A 16 41.49 9.54 -2.87
N LEU A 17 41.83 10.75 -3.25
CA LEU A 17 40.90 11.86 -3.41
C LEU A 17 39.92 11.59 -4.58
N ILE A 18 40.40 11.10 -5.72
CA ILE A 18 39.57 10.75 -6.87
C ILE A 18 38.57 9.63 -6.49
N VAL A 19 39.00 8.63 -5.76
CA VAL A 19 38.15 7.50 -5.34
C VAL A 19 37.00 8.00 -4.44
N ILE A 20 37.27 8.82 -3.44
CA ILE A 20 36.20 9.31 -2.56
C ILE A 20 35.21 10.24 -3.29
N VAL A 21 35.69 11.03 -4.27
CA VAL A 21 34.80 11.89 -5.08
C VAL A 21 33.90 11.03 -5.95
N ILE A 22 34.43 9.99 -6.61
CA ILE A 22 33.62 9.06 -7.44
C ILE A 22 32.60 8.35 -6.58
N ILE A 23 32.98 7.81 -5.42
CA ILE A 23 32.05 7.15 -4.48
C ILE A 23 30.96 8.11 -4.04
N GLY A 24 31.30 9.37 -3.73
CA GLY A 24 30.34 10.39 -3.33
C GLY A 24 29.28 10.67 -4.42
N ILE A 25 29.71 10.77 -5.68
CA ILE A 25 28.80 10.99 -6.81
C ILE A 25 27.91 9.77 -7.02
N LEU A 26 28.47 8.55 -7.02
CA LEU A 26 27.69 7.31 -7.18
C LEU A 26 26.67 7.13 -6.06
N ALA A 27 27.05 7.39 -4.80
CA ALA A 27 26.16 7.32 -3.66
C ALA A 27 24.99 8.31 -3.80
N ALA A 28 25.23 9.54 -4.25
CA ALA A 28 24.17 10.53 -4.44
C ALA A 28 23.12 10.07 -5.48
N ILE A 29 23.56 9.50 -6.61
CA ILE A 29 22.67 9.01 -7.66
C ILE A 29 21.89 7.79 -7.19
N THR A 30 22.52 6.86 -6.47
CA THR A 30 21.87 5.62 -6.02
C THR A 30 20.78 5.87 -5.00
N ILE A 31 20.92 6.83 -4.10
CA ILE A 31 19.89 7.16 -3.10
C ILE A 31 18.60 7.64 -3.78
N VAL A 32 18.71 8.53 -4.77
CA VAL A 32 17.53 9.05 -5.50
C VAL A 32 16.84 7.95 -6.29
N ALA A 33 17.60 7.10 -6.99
CA ALA A 33 17.04 5.99 -7.76
C ALA A 33 16.37 4.95 -6.86
N TYR A 34 16.96 4.65 -5.70
CA TYR A 34 16.42 3.67 -4.73
C TYR A 34 15.04 4.07 -4.19
N ASN A 35 14.88 5.33 -3.78
CA ASN A 35 13.60 5.84 -3.29
C ASN A 35 12.49 5.73 -4.36
N GLY A 36 12.82 5.99 -5.61
CA GLY A 36 11.87 5.86 -6.72
C GLY A 36 11.42 4.41 -6.96
N ILE A 37 12.34 3.45 -6.86
CA ILE A 37 12.04 2.02 -7.00
C ILE A 37 11.19 1.53 -5.83
N GLN A 38 11.53 1.91 -4.60
CA GLN A 38 10.79 1.51 -3.41
C GLN A 38 9.35 2.02 -3.43
N ASN A 39 9.14 3.27 -3.84
CA ASN A 39 7.80 3.84 -3.99
C ASN A 39 6.97 3.08 -5.03
N ARG A 40 7.55 2.73 -6.19
CA ARG A 40 6.86 1.93 -7.21
C ARG A 40 6.55 0.52 -6.73
N ALA A 41 7.45 -0.11 -5.99
CA ALA A 41 7.21 -1.44 -5.41
C ALA A 41 6.04 -1.40 -4.42
N SER A 42 6.00 -0.39 -3.54
CA SER A 42 4.89 -0.18 -2.59
C SER A 42 3.57 0.06 -3.32
N ASP A 43 3.56 0.90 -4.36
CA ASP A 43 2.36 1.14 -5.17
C ASP A 43 1.84 -0.15 -5.82
N THR A 44 2.74 -0.96 -6.36
CA THR A 44 2.39 -2.23 -7.01
C THR A 44 1.84 -3.25 -6.01
N ALA A 45 2.44 -3.35 -4.82
CA ALA A 45 1.97 -4.23 -3.75
C ALA A 45 0.55 -3.85 -3.29
N VAL A 46 0.29 -2.56 -3.03
CA VAL A 46 -1.03 -2.07 -2.65
C VAL A 46 -2.07 -2.37 -3.74
N GLN A 47 -1.73 -2.13 -5.01
CA GLN A 47 -2.64 -2.44 -6.13
C GLN A 47 -2.93 -3.95 -6.25
N SER A 48 -1.92 -4.79 -5.99
CA SER A 48 -2.09 -6.24 -5.97
C SER A 48 -3.03 -6.68 -4.85
N ASP A 49 -2.84 -6.16 -3.65
CA ASP A 49 -3.68 -6.46 -2.49
C ASP A 49 -5.14 -6.06 -2.74
N LEU A 50 -5.38 -4.86 -3.31
CA LEU A 50 -6.73 -4.42 -3.66
C LEU A 50 -7.43 -5.36 -4.65
N ARG A 51 -6.71 -5.84 -5.69
CA ARG A 51 -7.26 -6.81 -6.66
C ARG A 51 -7.57 -8.16 -6.00
N GLN A 52 -6.66 -8.65 -5.16
CA GLN A 52 -6.84 -9.92 -4.47
C GLN A 52 -8.03 -9.87 -3.50
N PHE A 53 -8.16 -8.76 -2.76
CA PHE A 53 -9.31 -8.59 -1.87
C PHE A 53 -10.62 -8.47 -2.66
N ALA A 54 -10.62 -7.73 -3.77
CA ALA A 54 -11.78 -7.64 -4.65
C ALA A 54 -12.20 -9.01 -5.20
N SER A 55 -11.24 -9.89 -5.52
CA SER A 55 -11.54 -11.28 -5.93
C SER A 55 -12.23 -12.06 -4.81
N LYS A 56 -11.84 -11.88 -3.56
CA LYS A 56 -12.52 -12.51 -2.41
C LYS A 56 -13.91 -11.96 -2.19
N VAL A 57 -14.12 -10.67 -2.37
CA VAL A 57 -15.45 -10.05 -2.36
C VAL A 57 -16.34 -10.59 -3.46
N ALA A 58 -15.81 -10.75 -4.68
CA ALA A 58 -16.54 -11.32 -5.80
C ALA A 58 -16.88 -12.82 -5.61
N GLU A 59 -15.95 -13.60 -5.02
CA GLU A 59 -16.19 -14.99 -4.64
C GLU A 59 -17.35 -15.09 -3.64
N PHE A 60 -17.36 -14.26 -2.61
CA PHE A 60 -18.46 -14.20 -1.65
C PHE A 60 -19.79 -13.83 -2.32
N HIS A 61 -19.78 -12.82 -3.19
CA HIS A 61 -20.97 -12.40 -3.94
C HIS A 61 -21.53 -13.51 -4.84
N ALA A 62 -20.66 -14.26 -5.51
CA ALA A 62 -21.09 -15.38 -6.37
C ALA A 62 -21.81 -16.50 -5.58
N ILE A 63 -21.42 -16.71 -4.33
CA ILE A 63 -22.00 -17.74 -3.46
C ILE A 63 -23.29 -17.25 -2.78
N ASN A 64 -23.31 -15.99 -2.34
CA ASN A 64 -24.36 -15.46 -1.46
C ASN A 64 -25.37 -14.54 -2.16
N GLY A 65 -25.13 -14.15 -3.41
CA GLY A 65 -25.99 -13.22 -4.18
C GLY A 65 -25.95 -11.76 -3.72
N ARG A 66 -25.08 -11.41 -2.77
CA ARG A 66 -24.86 -10.06 -2.23
C ARG A 66 -23.39 -9.84 -1.87
N TYR A 67 -22.96 -8.63 -1.73
CA TYR A 67 -21.61 -8.35 -1.24
C TYR A 67 -21.49 -8.56 0.27
N PRO A 68 -20.28 -8.91 0.78
CA PRO A 68 -20.05 -9.07 2.21
C PRO A 68 -20.27 -7.76 2.95
N THR A 69 -20.88 -7.81 4.12
CA THR A 69 -21.05 -6.61 4.95
C THR A 69 -19.78 -6.26 5.71
N GLY A 70 -19.49 -4.98 5.81
CA GLY A 70 -18.45 -4.49 6.72
C GLY A 70 -19.01 -4.44 8.16
N PRO A 71 -18.16 -4.73 9.16
CA PRO A 71 -18.59 -4.75 10.57
C PRO A 71 -18.79 -3.35 11.18
N ASN A 72 -18.60 -2.27 10.43
CA ASN A 72 -18.52 -0.89 10.90
C ASN A 72 -17.44 -0.66 11.97
N SER A 73 -16.37 -1.45 11.94
CA SER A 73 -15.31 -1.48 12.97
C SER A 73 -14.01 -2.06 12.44
N THR A 74 -13.14 -2.44 13.36
CA THR A 74 -11.85 -3.13 13.13
C THR A 74 -11.98 -4.64 12.93
N ALA A 75 -13.17 -5.22 13.09
CA ALA A 75 -13.39 -6.64 12.89
C ALA A 75 -13.27 -7.04 11.40
N ALA A 76 -13.15 -8.33 11.14
CA ALA A 76 -13.06 -8.84 9.77
C ALA A 76 -14.33 -8.55 8.96
N VAL A 77 -14.15 -8.35 7.67
CA VAL A 77 -15.26 -8.29 6.71
C VAL A 77 -15.92 -9.67 6.65
N GLU A 78 -17.24 -9.70 6.54
CA GLU A 78 -18.03 -10.94 6.50
C GLU A 78 -17.48 -11.93 5.48
N GLY A 79 -17.31 -13.19 5.87
CA GLY A 79 -16.76 -14.23 4.99
C GLY A 79 -15.27 -14.09 4.65
N ILE A 80 -14.59 -13.04 5.12
CA ILE A 80 -13.16 -12.81 4.90
C ILE A 80 -12.47 -12.64 6.28
N PRO A 81 -12.36 -13.72 7.07
CA PRO A 81 -11.87 -13.63 8.45
C PRO A 81 -10.37 -13.32 8.55
N LYS A 82 -9.61 -13.63 7.50
CA LYS A 82 -8.19 -13.29 7.37
C LYS A 82 -7.84 -12.93 5.95
N PHE A 83 -7.11 -11.83 5.80
CA PHE A 83 -6.56 -11.39 4.52
C PHE A 83 -5.16 -10.81 4.73
N ARG A 84 -4.16 -11.42 4.11
CA ARG A 84 -2.77 -10.99 4.26
C ARG A 84 -2.46 -9.80 3.36
N LEU A 85 -2.08 -8.68 3.97
CA LEU A 85 -1.64 -7.47 3.28
C LEU A 85 -0.12 -7.31 3.31
N ALA A 86 0.43 -6.69 2.29
CA ALA A 86 1.82 -6.22 2.25
C ALA A 86 2.00 -4.96 3.13
N GLN A 87 1.82 -5.09 4.44
CA GLN A 87 1.67 -3.99 5.41
C GLN A 87 2.77 -2.92 5.30
N GLY A 88 4.03 -3.31 5.05
CA GLY A 88 5.15 -2.39 4.85
C GLY A 88 5.04 -1.49 3.61
N SER A 89 4.06 -1.74 2.74
CA SER A 89 3.81 -0.95 1.52
C SER A 89 2.75 0.14 1.70
N TYR A 90 2.14 0.22 2.88
CA TYR A 90 1.04 1.15 3.16
C TYR A 90 1.47 2.32 4.02
N SER A 91 0.83 3.47 3.83
CA SER A 91 0.94 4.59 4.76
C SER A 91 0.23 4.26 6.07
N THR A 92 0.92 4.42 7.21
CA THR A 92 0.39 4.13 8.55
C THR A 92 -0.01 5.36 9.34
N ASN A 93 0.14 6.56 8.77
CA ASN A 93 -0.20 7.82 9.43
C ASN A 93 -1.70 8.11 9.49
N MET A 94 -2.53 7.22 8.93
CA MET A 94 -3.98 7.37 8.81
C MET A 94 -4.68 6.02 8.83
N HIS A 95 -6.00 6.02 9.02
CA HIS A 95 -6.81 4.83 8.77
C HIS A 95 -6.66 4.40 7.32
N ASN A 96 -6.39 3.13 7.08
CA ASN A 96 -6.01 2.65 5.76
C ASN A 96 -6.64 1.29 5.45
N PHE A 97 -6.65 0.93 4.15
CA PHE A 97 -7.31 -0.27 3.63
C PHE A 97 -8.79 -0.32 4.02
N TYR A 98 -9.58 0.56 3.43
CA TYR A 98 -11.03 0.61 3.62
C TYR A 98 -11.75 -0.29 2.63
N TYR A 99 -12.70 -1.06 3.13
CA TYR A 99 -13.74 -1.73 2.37
C TYR A 99 -15.08 -1.07 2.68
N CYS A 100 -15.81 -0.72 1.65
CA CYS A 100 -17.11 -0.07 1.73
C CYS A 100 -18.10 -0.79 0.82
N VAL A 101 -19.31 -1.02 1.32
CA VAL A 101 -20.41 -1.62 0.55
C VAL A 101 -21.71 -0.93 0.89
N GLY A 102 -22.58 -0.77 -0.10
CA GLY A 102 -23.90 -0.17 0.08
C GLY A 102 -24.61 0.02 -1.27
N ILE A 103 -25.76 0.70 -1.23
CA ILE A 103 -26.61 0.88 -2.39
C ILE A 103 -26.34 2.24 -3.04
N VAL A 104 -26.01 2.23 -4.32
CA VAL A 104 -25.82 3.44 -5.13
C VAL A 104 -26.79 3.38 -6.31
N GLY A 105 -27.75 4.31 -6.34
CA GLY A 105 -28.76 4.33 -7.41
C GLY A 105 -29.61 3.06 -7.49
N GLY A 106 -29.92 2.43 -6.35
CA GLY A 106 -30.71 1.19 -6.28
C GLY A 106 -29.91 -0.09 -6.57
N ILE A 107 -28.60 -0.01 -6.82
CA ILE A 107 -27.74 -1.16 -7.12
C ILE A 107 -26.72 -1.29 -6.00
N GLU A 108 -26.55 -2.51 -5.47
CA GLU A 108 -25.50 -2.80 -4.49
C GLU A 108 -24.12 -2.68 -5.14
N LYS A 109 -23.22 -1.91 -4.54
CA LYS A 109 -21.86 -1.69 -5.01
C LYS A 109 -20.87 -1.79 -3.85
N PHE A 110 -19.63 -2.10 -4.20
CA PHE A 110 -18.52 -1.99 -3.24
C PHE A 110 -17.35 -1.17 -3.80
N ALA A 111 -16.58 -0.62 -2.89
CA ALA A 111 -15.27 -0.04 -3.16
C ALA A 111 -14.28 -0.45 -2.09
N ILE A 112 -13.03 -0.61 -2.50
CA ILE A 112 -11.91 -0.84 -1.60
C ILE A 112 -10.89 0.24 -1.88
N GLY A 113 -10.43 0.94 -0.84
CA GLY A 113 -9.45 2.00 -1.01
C GLY A 113 -8.27 1.84 -0.08
N ALA A 114 -7.11 2.31 -0.51
CA ALA A 114 -5.89 2.30 0.28
C ALA A 114 -4.91 3.41 -0.12
N VAL A 115 -4.01 3.75 0.81
CA VAL A 115 -2.93 4.71 0.59
C VAL A 115 -1.59 3.97 0.68
N SER A 116 -0.80 4.05 -0.39
CA SER A 116 0.55 3.52 -0.45
C SER A 116 1.52 4.31 0.42
N LEU A 117 2.64 3.70 0.78
CA LEU A 117 3.77 4.37 1.44
C LEU A 117 4.32 5.55 0.61
N SER A 118 4.19 5.50 -0.71
CA SER A 118 4.52 6.61 -1.62
C SER A 118 3.61 7.84 -1.47
N GLY A 119 2.48 7.72 -0.74
CA GLY A 119 1.43 8.72 -0.61
C GLY A 119 0.37 8.66 -1.70
N LYS A 120 0.53 7.81 -2.72
CA LYS A 120 -0.52 7.60 -3.73
C LYS A 120 -1.68 6.82 -3.15
N LYS A 121 -2.87 7.20 -3.58
CA LYS A 121 -4.13 6.58 -3.19
C LYS A 121 -4.65 5.74 -4.35
N PHE A 122 -5.11 4.54 -4.04
CA PHE A 122 -5.71 3.63 -5.01
C PHE A 122 -7.08 3.19 -4.52
N ALA A 123 -8.00 2.98 -5.44
CA ALA A 123 -9.30 2.41 -5.15
C ALA A 123 -9.68 1.35 -6.19
N TYR A 124 -10.35 0.29 -5.74
CA TYR A 124 -10.98 -0.70 -6.60
C TYR A 124 -12.49 -0.59 -6.44
N TYR A 125 -13.20 -0.45 -7.54
CA TYR A 125 -14.65 -0.32 -7.60
C TYR A 125 -15.27 -1.55 -8.25
N SER A 126 -16.45 -1.94 -7.78
CA SER A 126 -17.20 -3.09 -8.31
C SER A 126 -17.53 -2.98 -9.81
N ASP A 127 -17.68 -1.78 -10.32
CA ASP A 127 -18.08 -1.50 -11.70
C ASP A 127 -16.92 -1.03 -12.61
N ASN A 128 -15.88 -0.39 -12.04
CA ASN A 128 -14.81 0.24 -12.82
C ASN A 128 -13.42 -0.35 -12.55
N GLY A 129 -13.31 -1.34 -11.64
CA GLY A 129 -12.04 -1.95 -11.28
C GLY A 129 -11.07 -1.02 -10.55
N LEU A 130 -9.77 -1.27 -10.72
CA LEU A 130 -8.71 -0.53 -10.02
C LEU A 130 -8.42 0.81 -10.71
N GLN A 131 -8.38 1.88 -9.90
CA GLN A 131 -8.10 3.26 -10.33
C GLN A 131 -7.20 3.98 -9.33
N ILE A 132 -6.55 5.07 -9.78
CA ILE A 132 -5.94 6.06 -8.89
C ILE A 132 -7.08 6.88 -8.27
N TYR A 133 -7.10 6.93 -6.95
CA TYR A 133 -8.08 7.72 -6.21
C TYR A 133 -7.57 9.14 -6.00
N THR A 134 -8.28 10.12 -6.51
CA THR A 134 -7.91 11.55 -6.44
C THR A 134 -8.67 12.30 -5.34
N GLY A 135 -9.65 11.66 -4.71
CA GLY A 135 -10.44 12.27 -3.65
C GLY A 135 -9.66 12.52 -2.35
N VAL A 136 -10.32 13.20 -1.43
CA VAL A 136 -9.79 13.43 -0.08
C VAL A 136 -9.76 12.10 0.68
N TRP A 137 -8.64 11.83 1.35
CA TRP A 137 -8.52 10.68 2.27
C TRP A 137 -8.48 11.21 3.70
N ALA A 138 -9.46 10.81 4.49
CA ALA A 138 -9.57 11.25 5.87
C ALA A 138 -8.58 10.47 6.78
N ALA A 139 -7.82 11.20 7.59
CA ALA A 139 -6.80 10.60 8.46
C ALA A 139 -7.41 9.77 9.62
N SER A 140 -8.58 10.15 10.12
CA SER A 140 -9.20 9.58 11.31
C SER A 140 -10.72 9.36 11.19
N ALA A 141 -11.29 9.56 9.99
CA ALA A 141 -12.72 9.43 9.74
C ALA A 141 -12.99 8.33 8.71
N GLN A 142 -14.26 8.06 8.49
CA GLN A 142 -14.69 7.10 7.50
C GLN A 142 -14.40 7.62 6.07
N ASN A 143 -13.78 6.78 5.25
CA ASN A 143 -13.48 7.11 3.86
C ASN A 143 -14.58 6.68 2.88
N CYS A 144 -15.59 5.94 3.34
CA CYS A 144 -16.63 5.40 2.48
C CYS A 144 -17.45 6.45 1.71
N PRO A 145 -17.86 7.59 2.29
CA PRO A 145 -18.53 8.63 1.52
C PRO A 145 -17.71 9.20 0.35
N GLY A 146 -16.38 9.17 0.48
CA GLY A 146 -15.49 9.57 -0.60
C GLY A 146 -15.26 8.48 -1.65
N LEU A 147 -15.23 7.21 -1.22
CA LEU A 147 -15.04 6.06 -2.10
C LEU A 147 -16.32 5.69 -2.86
N LEU A 148 -17.47 5.73 -2.17
CA LEU A 148 -18.79 5.47 -2.75
C LEU A 148 -19.71 6.67 -2.47
N PRO A 149 -19.62 7.75 -3.23
CA PRO A 149 -20.46 8.91 -3.03
C PRO A 149 -21.94 8.54 -3.28
N THR A 150 -22.84 9.13 -2.51
CA THR A 150 -24.29 8.89 -2.57
C THR A 150 -24.75 7.48 -2.13
N VAL A 151 -23.89 6.71 -1.48
CA VAL A 151 -24.26 5.42 -0.90
C VAL A 151 -25.02 5.62 0.42
N ASP A 152 -26.19 4.99 0.55
CA ASP A 152 -26.98 4.98 1.78
C ASP A 152 -27.99 3.80 1.77
N PRO A 153 -28.07 2.96 2.81
CA PRO A 153 -27.08 2.81 3.88
C PRO A 153 -25.79 2.16 3.39
N TYR A 154 -24.70 2.36 4.10
CA TYR A 154 -23.45 1.65 3.82
C TYR A 154 -22.89 0.97 5.06
N THR A 155 -22.13 -0.11 4.85
CA THR A 155 -21.30 -0.72 5.87
C THR A 155 -19.84 -0.67 5.46
N TYR A 156 -18.92 -0.73 6.42
CA TYR A 156 -17.50 -0.62 6.15
C TYR A 156 -16.66 -1.49 7.07
N GLY A 157 -15.45 -1.80 6.62
CA GLY A 157 -14.37 -2.35 7.43
C GLY A 157 -13.06 -1.67 7.07
N TYR A 158 -12.10 -1.64 7.97
CA TYR A 158 -10.78 -1.13 7.68
C TYR A 158 -9.68 -2.01 8.28
N GLY A 159 -8.57 -2.11 7.56
CA GLY A 159 -7.45 -2.97 7.94
C GLY A 159 -6.47 -2.33 8.88
N HIS A 160 -6.33 -1.01 8.84
CA HIS A 160 -5.37 -0.26 9.65
C HIS A 160 -6.04 0.95 10.32
N ASN A 161 -5.81 1.09 11.62
CA ASN A 161 -6.19 2.24 12.43
C ASN A 161 -4.94 3.07 12.75
N ALA A 162 -4.99 4.38 12.55
CA ALA A 162 -3.85 5.28 12.79
C ALA A 162 -3.35 5.29 14.25
N THR A 163 -4.21 4.91 15.21
CA THR A 163 -3.89 4.90 16.64
C THR A 163 -3.45 3.52 17.14
N THR A 164 -4.13 2.45 16.69
CA THR A 164 -3.92 1.09 17.20
C THR A 164 -3.15 0.17 16.26
N GLY A 165 -2.86 0.62 15.03
CA GLY A 165 -2.11 -0.13 14.03
C GLY A 165 -2.97 -1.08 13.20
N TRP A 166 -2.35 -2.16 12.70
CA TRP A 166 -2.99 -3.15 11.86
C TRP A 166 -3.93 -4.06 12.62
N ASN A 167 -5.10 -4.28 12.08
CA ASN A 167 -6.10 -5.16 12.64
C ASN A 167 -5.74 -6.63 12.41
N SER A 168 -6.13 -7.52 13.33
CA SER A 168 -5.75 -8.93 13.32
C SER A 168 -6.21 -9.70 12.07
N TRP A 169 -7.25 -9.26 11.40
CA TRP A 169 -7.76 -9.90 10.19
C TRP A 169 -6.95 -9.56 8.91
N THR A 170 -6.04 -8.59 8.98
CA THR A 170 -5.16 -8.17 7.88
C THR A 170 -3.71 -8.65 8.01
N GLN A 171 -3.46 -9.62 8.88
CA GLN A 171 -2.14 -10.19 9.17
C GLN A 171 -1.91 -11.53 8.50
#